data_c161113e5c18c4ee20123dcf69550e35
#
_entry.id   c161113e5c18c4ee20123dcf69550e35
#
_cell.length_a   1.000
_cell.length_b   1.000
_cell.length_c   1.000
_cell.angle_alpha   90.00
_cell.angle_beta   90.00
_cell.angle_gamma   90.00
#
_symmetry.space_group_name_H-M   'P 1'
#
loop_
_entity.id
_entity.type
_entity.pdbx_description
1 polymer ?
#
loop_
_entity_poly.entity_id
_entity_poly.type
_entity_poly.pdbx_seq_one_letter_code
_entity_poly.pdbx_strand_id
1 'polypeptide(L)'
;MMIFNGRNRVTSGFRLAARPSHNGIDLVGDDDRTVHAVAGGTVGFAGIASKSAGGLTWQWGYYVRIDGNDGRKYYYCHLAAGSLRVRAGQRVQAGTALGTMGNTGYSFGAHTHFEVRNAYGTAIDPASYAGVRNAVGTYADTTDKEDNDMKFLKVTSGKCEVFTAPDVNAVDKAYNGGKLTDGVCYPVQAEVGSSGGYSWVRIFVAGVQRYAAVLADRCQLVTLSPGDAFAACVAQGGGEDTAELEAQLEAANARADEADKRLADVKAYVAGV
;
A
#
# COMPACT_ATOMS: atom_id res chain seq x y z
N MET A 1 -7.72 1.67 -1.93
CA MET A 1 -8.98 2.38 -1.61
C MET A 1 -8.66 3.56 -0.72
N MET A 2 -9.17 4.74 -1.03
CA MET A 2 -8.89 5.95 -0.25
C MET A 2 -9.88 6.13 0.91
N ILE A 3 -9.51 6.96 1.89
CA ILE A 3 -10.37 7.28 3.04
C ILE A 3 -11.59 8.11 2.63
N PHE A 4 -11.41 9.02 1.69
CA PHE A 4 -12.50 9.83 1.12
C PHE A 4 -12.65 9.50 -0.36
N ASN A 5 -13.87 9.56 -0.87
CA ASN A 5 -14.09 9.52 -2.32
C ASN A 5 -13.60 10.82 -2.95
N GLY A 6 -12.99 10.72 -4.15
CA GLY A 6 -12.44 11.87 -4.83
C GLY A 6 -11.07 12.30 -4.30
N ARG A 7 -10.83 13.62 -4.21
CA ARG A 7 -9.53 14.18 -3.82
C ARG A 7 -9.30 14.10 -2.31
N ASN A 8 -8.15 13.53 -1.93
CA ASN A 8 -7.66 13.42 -0.56
C ASN A 8 -6.41 14.29 -0.41
N ARG A 9 -6.47 15.31 0.40
CA ARG A 9 -5.35 16.21 0.64
C ARG A 9 -4.65 15.85 1.95
N VAL A 10 -3.37 15.46 1.86
CA VAL A 10 -2.49 15.26 3.01
C VAL A 10 -2.01 16.63 3.48
N THR A 11 -2.35 17.00 4.70
CA THR A 11 -1.93 18.27 5.33
C THR A 11 -0.76 18.08 6.28
N SER A 12 -0.56 16.85 6.82
CA SER A 12 0.58 16.47 7.65
C SER A 12 0.86 14.98 7.49
N GLY A 13 2.07 14.62 7.15
CA GLY A 13 2.48 13.22 6.95
C GLY A 13 2.96 12.54 8.24
N PHE A 14 3.18 11.24 8.15
CA PHE A 14 3.71 10.40 9.22
C PHE A 14 5.19 10.69 9.42
N ARG A 15 5.56 11.18 10.62
CA ARG A 15 6.94 11.43 11.07
C ARG A 15 7.81 12.21 10.09
N LEU A 16 7.21 13.11 9.30
CA LEU A 16 8.00 14.02 8.45
C LEU A 16 8.84 14.98 9.32
N ALA A 17 9.90 15.52 8.74
CA ALA A 17 10.86 16.39 9.44
C ALA A 17 10.19 17.55 10.19
N ALA A 18 9.12 18.13 9.63
CA ALA A 18 8.35 19.20 10.25
C ALA A 18 7.55 18.75 11.51
N ARG A 19 7.27 17.42 11.65
CA ARG A 19 6.48 16.87 12.75
C ARG A 19 6.89 15.42 13.07
N PRO A 20 8.10 15.19 13.59
CA PRO A 20 8.69 13.84 13.73
C PRO A 20 7.98 12.95 14.75
N SER A 21 7.17 13.51 15.65
CA SER A 21 6.35 12.75 16.61
C SER A 21 4.94 12.40 16.10
N HIS A 22 4.59 12.76 14.86
CA HIS A 22 3.28 12.51 14.29
C HIS A 22 3.12 11.03 13.91
N ASN A 23 2.26 10.29 14.62
CA ASN A 23 2.10 8.85 14.47
C ASN A 23 1.04 8.44 13.43
N GLY A 24 0.54 9.39 12.65
CA GLY A 24 -0.44 9.17 11.59
C GLY A 24 -0.25 10.13 10.43
N ILE A 25 -1.25 10.22 9.58
CA ILE A 25 -1.38 11.26 8.56
C ILE A 25 -2.66 12.05 8.77
N ASP A 26 -2.62 13.34 8.51
CA ASP A 26 -3.77 14.22 8.57
C ASP A 26 -4.31 14.45 7.15
N LEU A 27 -5.56 14.05 6.91
CA LEU A 27 -6.21 14.00 5.61
C LEU A 27 -7.46 14.88 5.58
N VAL A 28 -7.62 15.63 4.51
CA VAL A 28 -8.83 16.39 4.20
C VAL A 28 -9.46 15.83 2.95
N GLY A 29 -10.73 15.46 3.02
CA GLY A 29 -11.54 15.14 1.84
C GLY A 29 -12.04 16.45 1.21
N ASP A 30 -11.55 16.78 0.01
CA ASP A 30 -11.90 18.02 -0.66
C ASP A 30 -13.24 17.92 -1.42
N ASP A 31 -13.59 16.72 -1.92
CA ASP A 31 -14.83 16.48 -2.68
C ASP A 31 -15.90 15.75 -1.83
N ASP A 32 -15.49 14.86 -0.94
CA ASP A 32 -16.36 14.12 -0.01
C ASP A 32 -15.77 14.15 1.39
N ARG A 33 -16.62 14.31 2.39
CA ARG A 33 -16.23 14.31 3.81
C ARG A 33 -16.60 13.02 4.52
N THR A 34 -17.17 12.05 3.82
CA THR A 34 -17.49 10.74 4.38
C THR A 34 -16.20 9.93 4.54
N VAL A 35 -15.91 9.55 5.77
CA VAL A 35 -14.74 8.72 6.10
C VAL A 35 -15.09 7.26 5.89
N HIS A 36 -14.33 6.57 5.05
CA HIS A 36 -14.51 5.16 4.74
C HIS A 36 -13.42 4.29 5.35
N ALA A 37 -13.78 3.07 5.72
CA ALA A 37 -12.83 2.05 6.16
C ALA A 37 -11.90 1.66 5.00
N VAL A 38 -10.59 1.68 5.21
CA VAL A 38 -9.60 1.21 4.21
C VAL A 38 -9.39 -0.30 4.28
N ALA A 39 -9.81 -0.95 5.37
CA ALA A 39 -9.66 -2.39 5.59
C ALA A 39 -10.90 -2.99 6.23
N GLY A 40 -11.11 -4.30 5.99
CA GLY A 40 -12.13 -5.07 6.68
C GLY A 40 -11.69 -5.50 8.07
N GLY A 41 -12.65 -5.64 8.98
CA GLY A 41 -12.39 -6.05 10.35
C GLY A 41 -13.60 -5.93 11.27
N THR A 42 -13.35 -5.85 12.56
CA THR A 42 -14.37 -5.60 13.58
C THR A 42 -14.13 -4.21 14.18
N VAL A 43 -15.19 -3.43 14.34
CA VAL A 43 -15.11 -2.13 15.03
C VAL A 43 -14.81 -2.39 16.51
N GLY A 44 -13.57 -2.12 16.90
CA GLY A 44 -13.13 -2.28 18.29
C GLY A 44 -13.52 -1.10 19.18
N PHE A 45 -13.76 0.07 18.58
CA PHE A 45 -14.24 1.27 19.25
C PHE A 45 -14.95 2.21 18.27
N ALA A 46 -16.03 2.85 18.72
CA ALA A 46 -16.69 3.94 17.99
C ALA A 46 -17.30 4.90 19.03
N GLY A 47 -16.77 6.11 19.15
CA GLY A 47 -17.19 7.06 20.18
C GLY A 47 -16.17 8.14 20.47
N ILE A 48 -16.28 8.78 21.64
CA ILE A 48 -15.34 9.74 22.20
C ILE A 48 -14.68 9.16 23.45
N ALA A 49 -13.35 9.26 23.56
CA ALA A 49 -12.66 8.89 24.77
C ALA A 49 -12.81 9.99 25.84
N SER A 50 -13.11 9.60 27.07
CA SER A 50 -13.16 10.51 28.19
C SER A 50 -11.77 10.99 28.59
N LYS A 51 -11.62 12.29 28.91
CA LYS A 51 -10.38 12.83 29.49
C LYS A 51 -10.02 12.18 30.82
N SER A 52 -11.02 11.74 31.58
CA SER A 52 -10.83 11.09 32.88
C SER A 52 -10.34 9.65 32.82
N ALA A 53 -10.33 9.03 31.62
CA ALA A 53 -9.87 7.65 31.45
C ALA A 53 -8.35 7.48 31.49
N GLY A 54 -7.59 8.58 31.62
CA GLY A 54 -6.13 8.58 31.49
C GLY A 54 -5.69 8.40 30.04
N GLY A 55 -4.42 8.72 29.75
CA GLY A 55 -3.87 8.61 28.41
C GLY A 55 -4.27 9.76 27.48
N LEU A 56 -3.78 9.71 26.25
CA LEU A 56 -3.90 10.80 25.26
C LEU A 56 -5.02 10.61 24.24
N THR A 57 -5.81 9.53 24.36
CA THR A 57 -6.87 9.21 23.37
C THR A 57 -7.99 10.27 23.30
N TRP A 58 -8.18 11.07 24.34
CA TRP A 58 -9.11 12.20 24.32
C TRP A 58 -8.75 13.24 23.24
N GLN A 59 -7.46 13.30 22.85
CA GLN A 59 -7.00 14.20 21.79
C GLN A 59 -7.60 13.82 20.44
N TRP A 60 -7.95 12.55 20.22
CA TRP A 60 -8.55 12.06 18.98
C TRP A 60 -10.00 12.49 18.76
N GLY A 61 -10.67 13.04 19.79
CA GLY A 61 -12.08 13.42 19.71
C GLY A 61 -13.00 12.22 19.49
N TYR A 62 -13.99 12.37 18.61
CA TYR A 62 -14.76 11.23 18.12
C TYR A 62 -13.89 10.44 17.14
N TYR A 63 -13.78 9.14 17.39
CA TYR A 63 -12.99 8.28 16.53
C TYR A 63 -13.60 6.87 16.38
N VAL A 64 -13.21 6.21 15.31
CA VAL A 64 -13.48 4.79 15.07
C VAL A 64 -12.14 4.06 15.04
N ARG A 65 -12.05 2.93 15.75
CA ARG A 65 -10.98 1.96 15.61
C ARG A 65 -11.52 0.68 14.97
N ILE A 66 -10.88 0.21 13.94
CA ILE A 66 -11.12 -1.09 13.34
C ILE A 66 -9.97 -2.01 13.74
N ASP A 67 -10.30 -3.14 14.35
CA ASP A 67 -9.39 -4.26 14.57
C ASP A 67 -9.46 -5.10 13.30
N GLY A 68 -8.45 -4.94 12.43
CA GLY A 68 -8.40 -5.48 11.08
C GLY A 68 -8.24 -7.00 11.04
N ASN A 69 -8.74 -7.63 10.00
CA ASN A 69 -8.57 -9.07 9.77
C ASN A 69 -7.10 -9.46 9.55
N ASP A 70 -6.25 -8.50 9.25
CA ASP A 70 -4.80 -8.62 9.05
C ASP A 70 -3.98 -8.42 10.33
N GLY A 71 -4.64 -8.34 11.50
CA GLY A 71 -4.02 -8.13 12.80
C GLY A 71 -3.61 -6.69 13.11
N ARG A 72 -3.83 -5.75 12.19
CA ARG A 72 -3.56 -4.33 12.40
C ARG A 72 -4.74 -3.62 13.03
N LYS A 73 -4.46 -2.43 13.59
CA LYS A 73 -5.50 -1.54 14.12
C LYS A 73 -5.49 -0.23 13.32
N TYR A 74 -6.66 0.16 12.84
CA TYR A 74 -6.89 1.33 12.00
C TYR A 74 -7.70 2.35 12.78
N TYR A 75 -7.17 3.55 12.97
CA TYR A 75 -7.79 4.62 13.76
C TYR A 75 -8.16 5.78 12.86
N TYR A 76 -9.42 6.20 12.92
CA TYR A 76 -10.00 7.31 12.15
C TYR A 76 -10.49 8.36 13.15
N CYS A 77 -9.72 9.43 13.33
CA CYS A 77 -9.88 10.38 14.43
C CYS A 77 -10.44 11.72 13.96
N HIS A 78 -10.84 12.56 14.91
CA HIS A 78 -11.41 13.91 14.75
C HIS A 78 -12.74 13.94 14.00
N LEU A 79 -13.50 12.84 14.01
CA LEU A 79 -14.79 12.75 13.35
C LEU A 79 -15.80 13.74 13.93
N ALA A 80 -16.78 14.14 13.15
CA ALA A 80 -17.83 15.05 13.58
C ALA A 80 -18.72 14.41 14.66
N ALA A 81 -19.09 15.17 15.65
CA ALA A 81 -20.02 14.73 16.70
C ALA A 81 -21.36 14.31 16.07
N GLY A 82 -21.90 13.16 16.51
CA GLY A 82 -23.16 12.61 16.01
C GLY A 82 -23.11 12.03 14.59
N SER A 83 -21.92 11.99 13.95
CA SER A 83 -21.79 11.49 12.58
C SER A 83 -21.44 10.01 12.46
N LEU A 84 -21.13 9.34 13.57
CA LEU A 84 -20.73 7.92 13.55
C LEU A 84 -21.82 7.04 12.96
N ARG A 85 -21.43 6.20 12.00
CA ARG A 85 -22.33 5.30 11.26
C ARG A 85 -22.16 3.82 11.64
N VAL A 86 -21.22 3.55 12.55
CA VAL A 86 -20.88 2.21 13.03
C VAL A 86 -20.83 2.18 14.55
N ARG A 87 -20.89 0.99 15.14
CA ARG A 87 -20.81 0.76 16.59
C ARG A 87 -19.78 -0.34 16.91
N ALA A 88 -19.28 -0.33 18.15
CA ALA A 88 -18.36 -1.37 18.62
C ALA A 88 -19.00 -2.77 18.46
N GLY A 89 -18.17 -3.73 18.06
CA GLY A 89 -18.57 -5.11 17.74
C GLY A 89 -19.10 -5.32 16.33
N GLN A 90 -19.38 -4.27 15.57
CA GLN A 90 -19.85 -4.38 14.18
C GLN A 90 -18.74 -4.87 13.26
N ARG A 91 -19.03 -5.85 12.39
CA ARG A 91 -18.15 -6.22 11.27
C ARG A 91 -18.31 -5.23 10.14
N VAL A 92 -17.19 -4.82 9.57
CA VAL A 92 -17.12 -3.89 8.44
C VAL A 92 -16.19 -4.44 7.37
N GLN A 93 -16.39 -3.99 6.14
CA GLN A 93 -15.52 -4.24 5.00
C GLN A 93 -14.83 -2.94 4.59
N ALA A 94 -13.77 -3.03 3.80
CA ALA A 94 -13.22 -1.86 3.12
C ALA A 94 -14.36 -1.16 2.34
N GLY A 95 -14.40 0.19 2.40
CA GLY A 95 -15.48 0.98 1.82
C GLY A 95 -16.68 1.24 2.72
N THR A 96 -16.78 0.60 3.87
CA THR A 96 -17.86 0.92 4.82
C THR A 96 -17.71 2.35 5.31
N ALA A 97 -18.78 3.16 5.20
CA ALA A 97 -18.82 4.52 5.73
C ALA A 97 -18.82 4.49 7.28
N LEU A 98 -17.84 5.15 7.88
CA LEU A 98 -17.60 5.16 9.33
C LEU A 98 -18.21 6.37 10.04
N GLY A 99 -18.20 7.52 9.36
CA GLY A 99 -18.65 8.79 9.89
C GLY A 99 -18.30 9.92 8.92
N THR A 100 -18.30 11.14 9.43
CA THR A 100 -17.96 12.33 8.65
C THR A 100 -16.72 13.00 9.24
N MET A 101 -15.80 13.46 8.39
CA MET A 101 -14.65 14.26 8.77
C MET A 101 -15.10 15.46 9.61
N GLY A 102 -14.42 15.71 10.71
CA GLY A 102 -14.77 16.78 11.64
C GLY A 102 -13.57 17.55 12.16
N ASN A 103 -13.76 18.14 13.34
CA ASN A 103 -12.73 18.94 14.04
C ASN A 103 -12.84 18.72 15.55
N THR A 104 -13.14 17.49 16.00
CA THR A 104 -13.31 17.18 17.42
C THR A 104 -12.00 16.76 18.08
N GLY A 105 -11.89 16.90 19.39
CA GLY A 105 -10.66 16.62 20.13
C GLY A 105 -9.62 17.73 20.03
N TYR A 106 -8.33 17.39 20.02
CA TYR A 106 -7.23 18.32 19.86
C TYR A 106 -6.92 18.53 18.38
N SER A 107 -7.66 19.40 17.75
CA SER A 107 -7.61 19.65 16.31
C SER A 107 -7.79 21.14 16.03
N PHE A 108 -7.02 21.69 15.08
CA PHE A 108 -6.99 23.10 14.71
C PHE A 108 -7.70 23.41 13.39
N GLY A 109 -8.28 22.41 12.76
CA GLY A 109 -9.02 22.52 11.49
C GLY A 109 -9.66 21.21 11.11
N ALA A 110 -10.68 21.25 10.25
CA ALA A 110 -11.38 20.05 9.85
C ALA A 110 -10.45 19.11 9.06
N HIS A 111 -10.21 17.91 9.61
CA HIS A 111 -9.43 16.83 8.99
C HIS A 111 -9.77 15.49 9.65
N THR A 112 -9.29 14.40 9.08
CA THR A 112 -9.24 13.10 9.74
C THR A 112 -7.77 12.75 9.98
N HIS A 113 -7.39 12.58 11.24
CA HIS A 113 -6.13 11.96 11.60
C HIS A 113 -6.29 10.44 11.43
N PHE A 114 -5.54 9.87 10.52
CA PHE A 114 -5.54 8.44 10.25
C PHE A 114 -4.24 7.79 10.72
N GLU A 115 -4.37 6.77 11.58
CA GLU A 115 -3.24 6.06 12.15
C GLU A 115 -3.40 4.55 11.94
N VAL A 116 -2.31 3.88 11.61
CA VAL A 116 -2.25 2.41 11.54
C VAL A 116 -1.25 1.93 12.56
N ARG A 117 -1.63 0.93 13.35
CA ARG A 117 -0.75 0.24 14.29
C ARG A 117 -0.64 -1.23 13.95
N ASN A 118 0.57 -1.77 14.07
CA ASN A 118 0.80 -3.20 13.95
C ASN A 118 0.23 -3.99 15.16
N ALA A 119 0.36 -5.31 15.16
CA ALA A 119 -0.13 -6.19 16.21
C ALA A 119 0.46 -5.87 17.61
N TYR A 120 1.65 -5.27 17.64
CA TYR A 120 2.35 -4.87 18.89
C TYR A 120 1.94 -3.47 19.37
N GLY A 121 1.03 -2.79 18.67
CA GLY A 121 0.57 -1.44 19.03
C GLY A 121 1.49 -0.31 18.56
N THR A 122 2.55 -0.61 17.79
CA THR A 122 3.46 0.40 17.24
C THR A 122 2.82 1.07 16.02
N ALA A 123 2.85 2.41 15.96
CA ALA A 123 2.40 3.16 14.79
C ALA A 123 3.35 2.94 13.62
N ILE A 124 2.80 2.59 12.46
CA ILE A 124 3.49 2.42 11.19
C ILE A 124 2.99 3.45 10.18
N ASP A 125 3.75 3.69 9.10
CA ASP A 125 3.35 4.65 8.07
C ASP A 125 1.99 4.26 7.46
N PRO A 126 0.94 5.09 7.63
CA PRO A 126 -0.39 4.75 7.17
C PRO A 126 -0.67 5.17 5.71
N ALA A 127 0.26 5.85 5.05
CA ALA A 127 0.02 6.49 3.75
C ALA A 127 -0.44 5.49 2.67
N SER A 128 0.25 4.36 2.54
CA SER A 128 -0.10 3.32 1.56
C SER A 128 -1.49 2.70 1.81
N TYR A 129 -1.89 2.56 3.08
CA TYR A 129 -3.23 2.07 3.43
C TYR A 129 -4.32 3.07 3.07
N ALA A 130 -4.02 4.36 3.13
CA ALA A 130 -4.92 5.45 2.75
C ALA A 130 -4.92 5.74 1.24
N GLY A 131 -4.10 5.04 0.45
CA GLY A 131 -3.98 5.26 -0.99
C GLY A 131 -3.31 6.60 -1.35
N VAL A 132 -2.46 7.13 -0.49
CA VAL A 132 -1.74 8.40 -0.68
C VAL A 132 -0.24 8.20 -0.45
N ARG A 133 0.57 9.23 -0.76
CA ARG A 133 1.99 9.27 -0.38
C ARG A 133 2.16 9.89 1.00
N ASN A 134 3.22 9.52 1.71
CA ASN A 134 3.62 10.18 2.95
C ASN A 134 4.31 11.52 2.64
N ALA A 135 3.56 12.41 2.02
CA ALA A 135 3.99 13.76 1.67
C ALA A 135 2.79 14.70 1.64
N VAL A 136 2.98 15.96 2.02
CA VAL A 136 1.95 17.00 1.89
C VAL A 136 1.62 17.18 0.42
N GLY A 137 0.32 17.16 0.08
CA GLY A 137 -0.15 17.26 -1.30
C GLY A 137 -1.59 16.78 -1.46
N THR A 138 -2.13 16.93 -2.65
CA THR A 138 -3.46 16.45 -3.01
C THR A 138 -3.33 15.22 -3.89
N TYR A 139 -4.03 14.17 -3.49
CA TYR A 139 -4.09 12.87 -4.15
C TYR A 139 -5.53 12.65 -4.57
N ALA A 140 -5.79 12.48 -5.83
CA ALA A 140 -7.11 12.13 -6.31
C ALA A 140 -7.32 10.63 -6.10
N ASP A 141 -8.57 10.23 -5.75
CA ASP A 141 -9.05 8.90 -6.06
C ASP A 141 -9.28 8.92 -7.58
N THR A 142 -8.18 9.06 -8.28
CA THR A 142 -8.23 8.84 -9.69
C THR A 142 -8.47 7.36 -9.87
N THR A 143 -9.50 7.03 -10.62
CA THR A 143 -9.53 5.84 -11.43
C THR A 143 -8.31 5.77 -12.39
N ASP A 144 -7.45 6.77 -12.36
CA ASP A 144 -6.03 6.75 -12.74
C ASP A 144 -5.28 5.95 -11.67
N LYS A 145 -5.48 4.66 -11.76
CA LYS A 145 -4.82 3.60 -11.01
C LYS A 145 -3.30 3.54 -11.25
N GLU A 146 -2.65 4.64 -11.58
CA GLU A 146 -1.28 4.62 -12.09
C GLU A 146 -0.19 4.58 -11.02
N ASP A 147 -0.44 4.96 -9.76
CA ASP A 147 0.66 5.09 -8.77
C ASP A 147 0.83 3.92 -7.77
N ASN A 148 -0.12 2.99 -7.71
CA ASN A 148 0.04 1.73 -6.95
C ASN A 148 -0.15 0.48 -7.83
N ASP A 149 -0.59 0.65 -9.06
CA ASP A 149 -0.71 -0.43 -9.99
C ASP A 149 0.68 -0.74 -10.56
N MET A 150 1.12 -1.95 -10.34
CA MET A 150 2.38 -2.42 -10.93
C MET A 150 2.17 -2.66 -12.41
N LYS A 151 3.05 -2.09 -13.23
CA LYS A 151 3.09 -2.42 -14.65
C LYS A 151 3.75 -3.77 -14.84
N PHE A 152 3.12 -4.59 -15.66
CA PHE A 152 3.64 -5.90 -16.03
C PHE A 152 3.73 -6.01 -17.55
N LEU A 153 4.76 -6.69 -18.00
CA LEU A 153 4.82 -7.16 -19.38
C LEU A 153 4.17 -8.54 -19.44
N LYS A 154 2.96 -8.62 -19.98
CA LYS A 154 2.27 -9.88 -20.23
C LYS A 154 2.72 -10.43 -21.57
N VAL A 155 3.35 -11.60 -21.56
CA VAL A 155 3.73 -12.31 -22.79
C VAL A 155 2.51 -13.02 -23.37
N THR A 156 2.18 -12.74 -24.62
CA THR A 156 1.02 -13.29 -25.33
C THR A 156 1.41 -14.29 -26.41
N SER A 157 2.71 -14.42 -26.66
CA SER A 157 3.27 -15.37 -27.65
C SER A 157 4.70 -15.71 -27.25
N GLY A 158 5.07 -17.00 -27.27
CA GLY A 158 6.41 -17.53 -27.01
C GLY A 158 7.54 -16.98 -27.89
N LYS A 159 7.28 -15.91 -28.65
CA LYS A 159 8.26 -15.19 -29.49
C LYS A 159 8.78 -13.89 -28.81
N CYS A 160 8.35 -13.58 -27.60
CA CYS A 160 8.86 -12.39 -26.88
C CYS A 160 10.30 -12.63 -26.45
N GLU A 161 11.22 -11.87 -27.00
CA GLU A 161 12.66 -11.99 -26.70
C GLU A 161 13.04 -11.14 -25.48
N VAL A 162 14.09 -11.59 -24.79
CA VAL A 162 14.71 -10.92 -23.66
C VAL A 162 16.13 -10.47 -24.00
N PHE A 163 16.52 -9.30 -23.51
CA PHE A 163 17.74 -8.62 -23.92
C PHE A 163 18.56 -8.16 -22.69
N THR A 164 19.88 -8.10 -22.86
CA THR A 164 20.80 -7.55 -21.84
C THR A 164 20.87 -6.02 -21.87
N ALA A 165 20.44 -5.39 -22.98
CA ALA A 165 20.35 -3.95 -23.16
C ALA A 165 19.13 -3.62 -24.06
N PRO A 166 18.66 -2.37 -24.11
CA PRO A 166 17.56 -1.95 -24.99
C PRO A 166 18.05 -1.82 -26.45
N ASP A 167 18.54 -2.93 -26.99
CA ASP A 167 19.08 -3.11 -28.34
C ASP A 167 18.66 -4.48 -28.87
N VAL A 168 18.09 -4.52 -30.08
CA VAL A 168 17.63 -5.76 -30.76
C VAL A 168 18.75 -6.77 -31.02
N ASN A 169 20.02 -6.34 -31.02
CA ASN A 169 21.17 -7.21 -31.19
C ASN A 169 21.67 -7.83 -29.87
N ALA A 170 21.16 -7.35 -28.73
CA ALA A 170 21.62 -7.74 -27.40
C ALA A 170 20.76 -8.86 -26.77
N VAL A 171 20.27 -9.81 -27.56
CA VAL A 171 19.43 -10.93 -27.06
C VAL A 171 20.18 -11.73 -26.01
N ASP A 172 19.59 -11.89 -24.83
CA ASP A 172 20.13 -12.69 -23.72
C ASP A 172 19.87 -14.19 -23.93
N LYS A 173 20.67 -14.83 -24.78
CA LYS A 173 20.54 -16.26 -25.09
C LYS A 173 20.81 -17.17 -23.89
N ALA A 174 21.42 -16.66 -22.83
CA ALA A 174 21.71 -17.42 -21.62
C ALA A 174 20.43 -17.67 -20.79
N TYR A 175 19.43 -16.79 -20.92
CA TYR A 175 18.14 -16.99 -20.27
C TYR A 175 17.16 -17.66 -21.23
N ASN A 176 16.73 -18.88 -20.92
CA ASN A 176 15.67 -19.63 -21.63
C ASN A 176 15.79 -19.54 -23.18
N GLY A 177 17.03 -19.62 -23.71
CA GLY A 177 17.30 -19.47 -25.14
C GLY A 177 17.00 -18.06 -25.69
N GLY A 178 16.95 -17.05 -24.86
CA GLY A 178 16.68 -15.66 -25.23
C GLY A 178 15.20 -15.29 -25.28
N LYS A 179 14.31 -16.06 -24.65
CA LYS A 179 12.85 -15.86 -24.74
C LYS A 179 12.20 -15.80 -23.36
N LEU A 180 11.20 -14.95 -23.25
CA LEU A 180 10.27 -14.91 -22.12
C LEU A 180 9.22 -16.03 -22.29
N THR A 181 8.70 -16.52 -21.17
CA THR A 181 7.71 -17.60 -21.15
C THR A 181 6.33 -17.08 -21.56
N ASP A 182 5.67 -17.78 -22.45
CA ASP A 182 4.32 -17.43 -22.89
C ASP A 182 3.30 -17.51 -21.75
N GLY A 183 2.36 -16.57 -21.74
CA GLY A 183 1.35 -16.44 -20.70
C GLY A 183 1.83 -15.77 -19.41
N VAL A 184 3.13 -15.62 -19.19
CA VAL A 184 3.69 -15.08 -17.94
C VAL A 184 3.66 -13.54 -17.93
N CYS A 185 3.41 -12.98 -16.74
CA CYS A 185 3.51 -11.55 -16.48
C CYS A 185 4.83 -11.24 -15.74
N TYR A 186 5.66 -10.38 -16.32
CA TYR A 186 6.93 -9.96 -15.76
C TYR A 186 6.82 -8.54 -15.21
N PRO A 187 7.19 -8.27 -13.94
CA PRO A 187 7.14 -6.93 -13.36
C PRO A 187 8.01 -5.95 -14.15
N VAL A 188 7.43 -4.81 -14.53
CA VAL A 188 8.16 -3.72 -15.20
C VAL A 188 8.73 -2.78 -14.16
N GLN A 189 10.05 -2.65 -14.13
CA GLN A 189 10.75 -1.74 -13.24
C GLN A 189 10.80 -0.31 -13.77
N ALA A 190 10.87 -0.16 -15.09
CA ALA A 190 10.86 1.13 -15.77
C ALA A 190 10.52 0.98 -17.26
N GLU A 191 9.86 1.98 -17.82
CA GLU A 191 9.83 2.22 -19.25
C GLU A 191 11.12 2.97 -19.62
N VAL A 192 11.90 2.42 -20.56
CA VAL A 192 13.24 2.94 -20.88
C VAL A 192 13.19 3.92 -22.04
N GLY A 193 12.03 4.04 -22.68
CA GLY A 193 11.83 4.89 -23.86
C GLY A 193 11.92 4.08 -25.18
N SER A 194 12.10 4.77 -26.30
CA SER A 194 12.10 4.16 -27.62
C SER A 194 13.48 4.19 -28.24
N SER A 195 13.93 3.06 -28.77
CA SER A 195 15.17 2.91 -29.50
C SER A 195 15.01 1.91 -30.64
N GLY A 196 15.58 2.17 -31.81
CA GLY A 196 15.49 1.29 -32.97
C GLY A 196 14.07 1.04 -33.50
N GLY A 197 13.10 1.95 -33.21
CA GLY A 197 11.71 1.80 -33.58
C GLY A 197 10.87 0.94 -32.61
N TYR A 198 11.44 0.56 -31.47
CA TYR A 198 10.77 -0.23 -30.44
C TYR A 198 10.65 0.54 -29.14
N SER A 199 9.53 0.34 -28.41
CA SER A 199 9.40 0.75 -27.02
C SER A 199 10.00 -0.31 -26.12
N TRP A 200 10.84 0.10 -25.17
CA TRP A 200 11.57 -0.80 -24.31
C TRP A 200 11.14 -0.69 -22.86
N VAL A 201 11.05 -1.84 -22.21
CA VAL A 201 10.84 -1.93 -20.77
C VAL A 201 11.99 -2.67 -20.10
N ARG A 202 12.29 -2.27 -18.89
CA ARG A 202 13.21 -2.95 -18.00
C ARG A 202 12.41 -3.85 -17.09
N ILE A 203 12.75 -5.13 -17.05
CA ILE A 203 12.09 -6.16 -16.24
C ILE A 203 13.11 -6.87 -15.36
N PHE A 204 12.64 -7.52 -14.33
CA PHE A 204 13.47 -8.37 -13.47
C PHE A 204 13.06 -9.82 -13.68
N VAL A 205 14.00 -10.68 -14.07
CA VAL A 205 13.73 -12.07 -14.42
C VAL A 205 14.86 -12.94 -13.90
N ALA A 206 14.53 -13.99 -13.17
CA ALA A 206 15.49 -14.92 -12.54
C ALA A 206 16.62 -14.18 -11.79
N GLY A 207 16.25 -13.20 -10.94
CA GLY A 207 17.23 -12.45 -10.15
C GLY A 207 18.10 -11.45 -10.92
N VAL A 208 17.86 -11.26 -12.23
CA VAL A 208 18.70 -10.40 -13.09
C VAL A 208 17.87 -9.34 -13.80
N GLN A 209 18.41 -8.13 -13.89
CA GLN A 209 17.81 -7.04 -14.66
C GLN A 209 17.98 -7.32 -16.16
N ARG A 210 16.88 -7.26 -16.90
CA ARG A 210 16.82 -7.50 -18.35
C ARG A 210 15.92 -6.47 -19.03
N TYR A 211 15.88 -6.53 -20.35
CA TYR A 211 15.05 -5.65 -21.17
C TYR A 211 14.15 -6.48 -22.10
N ALA A 212 13.00 -5.94 -22.42
CA ALA A 212 12.12 -6.49 -23.45
C ALA A 212 11.58 -5.38 -24.34
N ALA A 213 11.47 -5.67 -25.64
CA ALA A 213 10.78 -4.80 -26.57
C ALA A 213 9.27 -5.07 -26.49
N VAL A 214 8.48 -4.02 -26.33
CA VAL A 214 7.01 -4.11 -26.29
C VAL A 214 6.50 -4.20 -27.73
N LEU A 215 6.04 -5.36 -28.11
CA LEU A 215 5.51 -5.66 -29.45
C LEU A 215 4.08 -6.21 -29.30
N ALA A 216 3.11 -5.51 -29.88
CA ALA A 216 1.68 -5.81 -29.70
C ALA A 216 1.27 -7.24 -30.09
N ASP A 217 2.02 -7.88 -30.99
CA ASP A 217 1.80 -9.25 -31.43
C ASP A 217 2.47 -10.31 -30.53
N ARG A 218 3.26 -9.90 -29.54
CA ARG A 218 4.06 -10.80 -28.68
C ARG A 218 3.88 -10.55 -27.19
N CYS A 219 3.64 -9.31 -26.79
CA CYS A 219 3.48 -8.94 -25.41
C CYS A 219 2.70 -7.64 -25.26
N GLN A 220 2.09 -7.45 -24.11
CA GLN A 220 1.32 -6.26 -23.76
C GLN A 220 1.76 -5.72 -22.42
N LEU A 221 1.84 -4.39 -22.31
CA LEU A 221 1.90 -3.74 -21.00
C LEU A 221 0.51 -3.79 -20.38
N VAL A 222 0.41 -4.39 -19.21
CA VAL A 222 -0.81 -4.44 -18.41
C VAL A 222 -0.54 -3.79 -17.08
N THR A 223 -1.53 -3.07 -16.59
CA THR A 223 -1.49 -2.47 -15.27
C THR A 223 -2.39 -3.30 -14.36
N LEU A 224 -1.84 -3.86 -13.30
CA LEU A 224 -2.53 -4.74 -12.37
C LEU A 224 -2.46 -4.18 -10.97
N SER A 225 -3.56 -4.26 -10.22
CA SER A 225 -3.51 -4.02 -8.79
C SER A 225 -2.56 -5.04 -8.12
N PRO A 226 -1.95 -4.75 -6.96
CA PRO A 226 -1.07 -5.70 -6.28
C PRO A 226 -1.71 -7.07 -6.03
N GLY A 227 -3.03 -7.12 -5.76
CA GLY A 227 -3.78 -8.36 -5.58
C GLY A 227 -3.98 -9.14 -6.88
N ASP A 228 -4.32 -8.44 -7.97
CA ASP A 228 -4.49 -9.05 -9.29
C ASP A 228 -3.14 -9.47 -9.91
N ALA A 229 -2.08 -8.72 -9.62
CA ALA A 229 -0.71 -9.03 -10.01
C ALA A 229 -0.26 -10.35 -9.36
N PHE A 230 -0.48 -10.51 -8.07
CA PHE A 230 -0.19 -11.76 -7.36
C PHE A 230 -1.00 -12.93 -7.92
N ALA A 231 -2.31 -12.73 -8.12
CA ALA A 231 -3.18 -13.75 -8.71
C ALA A 231 -2.77 -14.13 -10.14
N ALA A 232 -2.35 -13.16 -10.97
CA ALA A 232 -1.86 -13.40 -12.32
C ALA A 232 -0.52 -14.15 -12.34
N CYS A 233 0.37 -13.88 -11.38
CA CYS A 233 1.63 -14.61 -11.25
C CYS A 233 1.41 -16.04 -10.74
N VAL A 234 0.48 -16.26 -9.81
CA VAL A 234 0.16 -17.57 -9.24
C VAL A 234 -0.66 -18.44 -10.21
N ALA A 235 -1.60 -17.86 -10.95
CA ALA A 235 -2.48 -18.61 -11.87
C ALA A 235 -1.79 -19.12 -13.14
N GLN A 236 -0.60 -18.65 -13.49
CA GLN A 236 0.04 -18.94 -14.77
C GLN A 236 1.19 -19.93 -14.72
N GLY A 237 1.30 -20.67 -13.66
CA GLY A 237 2.22 -21.78 -13.64
C GLY A 237 3.10 -21.80 -12.41
N GLY A 238 2.66 -22.54 -11.45
CA GLY A 238 3.53 -23.14 -10.45
C GLY A 238 4.65 -23.95 -11.09
N GLY A 239 5.60 -23.28 -11.70
CA GLY A 239 6.95 -23.74 -11.90
C GLY A 239 7.76 -23.29 -10.68
N GLU A 240 8.91 -23.87 -10.48
CA GLU A 240 9.80 -23.72 -9.31
C GLU A 240 9.99 -22.30 -8.77
N ASP A 241 9.69 -21.25 -9.55
CA ASP A 241 9.83 -19.84 -9.19
C ASP A 241 8.78 -19.33 -8.18
N THR A 242 7.57 -19.91 -8.12
CA THR A 242 6.55 -19.47 -7.16
C THR A 242 6.83 -19.96 -5.75
N ALA A 243 7.34 -21.18 -5.59
CA ALA A 243 7.77 -21.71 -4.29
C ALA A 243 8.98 -20.93 -3.74
N GLU A 244 9.88 -20.49 -4.61
CA GLU A 244 11.03 -19.65 -4.24
C GLU A 244 10.59 -18.24 -3.84
N LEU A 245 9.63 -17.64 -4.57
CA LEU A 245 9.04 -16.33 -4.23
C LEU A 245 8.23 -16.37 -2.93
N GLU A 246 7.46 -17.43 -2.69
CA GLU A 246 6.75 -17.65 -1.43
C GLU A 246 7.74 -17.83 -0.28
N ALA A 247 8.80 -18.62 -0.46
CA ALA A 247 9.86 -18.79 0.52
C ALA A 247 10.65 -17.49 0.78
N GLN A 248 10.90 -16.69 -0.24
CA GLN A 248 11.54 -15.38 -0.10
C GLN A 248 10.64 -14.38 0.63
N LEU A 249 9.34 -14.40 0.37
CA LEU A 249 8.36 -13.56 1.07
C LEU A 249 8.23 -13.99 2.53
N GLU A 250 8.16 -15.28 2.79
CA GLU A 250 8.12 -15.83 4.15
C GLU A 250 9.41 -15.52 4.92
N ALA A 251 10.57 -15.66 4.29
CA ALA A 251 11.86 -15.29 4.88
C ALA A 251 12.01 -13.78 5.11
N ALA A 252 11.44 -12.93 4.23
CA ALA A 252 11.43 -11.49 4.40
C ALA A 252 10.51 -11.07 5.56
N ASN A 253 9.34 -11.69 5.67
CA ASN A 253 8.41 -11.46 6.77
C ASN A 253 9.02 -11.92 8.11
N ALA A 254 9.66 -13.08 8.16
CA ALA A 254 10.35 -13.59 9.36
C ALA A 254 11.51 -12.68 9.81
N ARG A 255 12.26 -12.08 8.85
CA ARG A 255 13.32 -11.09 9.18
C ARG A 255 12.74 -9.78 9.70
N ALA A 256 11.61 -9.34 9.19
CA ALA A 256 10.90 -8.16 9.68
C ALA A 256 10.40 -8.39 11.11
N ASP A 257 9.81 -9.55 11.38
CA ASP A 257 9.34 -9.94 12.72
C ASP A 257 10.51 -10.03 13.74
N GLU A 258 11.67 -10.58 13.32
CA GLU A 258 12.86 -10.64 14.17
C GLU A 258 13.47 -9.26 14.42
N ALA A 259 13.48 -8.37 13.43
CA ALA A 259 13.93 -6.99 13.58
C ALA A 259 13.01 -6.21 14.54
N ASP A 260 11.71 -6.40 14.44
CA ASP A 260 10.72 -5.80 15.34
C ASP A 260 10.88 -6.32 16.78
N LYS A 261 11.15 -7.62 16.95
CA LYS A 261 11.44 -8.22 18.25
C LYS A 261 12.72 -7.65 18.87
N ARG A 262 13.81 -7.55 18.12
CA ARG A 262 15.07 -6.93 18.58
C ARG A 262 14.88 -5.46 18.96
N LEU A 263 14.06 -4.72 18.19
CA LEU A 263 13.73 -3.34 18.51
C LEU A 263 12.91 -3.23 19.80
N ALA A 264 12.00 -4.18 20.05
CA ALA A 264 11.23 -4.26 21.30
C ALA A 264 12.16 -4.55 22.50
N ASP A 265 13.11 -5.49 22.35
CA ASP A 265 14.08 -5.84 23.39
C ASP A 265 15.01 -4.65 23.73
N VAL A 266 15.49 -3.92 22.70
CA VAL A 266 16.28 -2.70 22.90
C VAL A 266 15.47 -1.62 23.62
N LYS A 267 14.21 -1.44 23.25
CA LYS A 267 13.31 -0.48 23.93
C LYS A 267 13.04 -0.86 25.36
N ALA A 268 12.86 -2.15 25.67
CA ALA A 268 12.68 -2.64 27.02
C ALA A 268 13.95 -2.43 27.89
N TYR A 269 15.13 -2.66 27.28
CA TYR A 269 16.42 -2.40 27.94
C TYR A 269 16.62 -0.92 28.27
N VAL A 270 16.32 -0.02 27.33
CA VAL A 270 16.45 1.44 27.51
C VAL A 270 15.42 1.98 28.51
N ALA A 271 14.25 1.37 28.61
CA ALA A 271 13.21 1.79 29.55
C ALA A 271 13.45 1.26 30.99
N GLY A 272 14.37 0.32 31.16
CA GLY A 272 14.74 -0.26 32.45
C GLY A 272 16.01 0.35 33.08
N VAL A 273 16.61 1.35 32.42
CA VAL A 273 17.73 2.17 32.90
C VAL A 273 17.22 3.58 33.18
#